data_9e50c079e2a9016a6e3264144d16d0bf
#
_entry.id   9e50c079e2a9016a6e3264144d16d0bf
#
_cell.length_a   1.000
_cell.length_b   1.000
_cell.length_c   1.000
_cell.angle_alpha   90.00
_cell.angle_beta   90.00
_cell.angle_gamma   90.00
#
_symmetry.space_group_name_H-M   'P 1'
#
loop_
_entity.id
_entity.type
_entity.pdbx_description
1 polymer ?
#
loop_
_entity_poly.entity_id
_entity_poly.type
_entity_poly.pdbx_seq_one_letter_code
_entity_poly.pdbx_strand_id
1 'polypeptide(L)'
;YADEIRGIVEGAGLKITELSTHLQGQLVAVHPAYDDLFDGFAPEAVRKNPKARTEWAVQQLKYAAKASQNLGLNAHATFSGALLWPTVYPWPQRPAGLVETGFKELANRWLPILNTFDENGVDLCYEVHPGEDLHDGISYELFLKHTNNHSRACLLYDPSHFVLQCLNYLEYID
;
A
#
# COMPACT_ATOMS: atom_id res chain seq x y z
N TYR A 1 -23.31 9.39 -7.69
CA TYR A 1 -22.13 8.97 -8.45
C TYR A 1 -21.80 7.48 -8.22
N ALA A 2 -21.67 6.99 -6.95
CA ALA A 2 -21.39 5.56 -6.70
C ALA A 2 -22.52 4.66 -7.24
N ASP A 3 -23.77 5.02 -7.02
CA ASP A 3 -24.93 4.27 -7.54
C ASP A 3 -25.01 4.31 -9.07
N GLU A 4 -24.61 5.41 -9.68
CA GLU A 4 -24.54 5.56 -11.14
C GLU A 4 -23.48 4.61 -11.72
N ILE A 5 -22.27 4.60 -11.15
CA ILE A 5 -21.19 3.68 -11.58
C ILE A 5 -21.61 2.23 -11.41
N ARG A 6 -22.19 1.91 -10.24
CA ARG A 6 -22.71 0.57 -9.98
C ARG A 6 -23.77 0.16 -11.01
N GLY A 7 -24.72 1.04 -11.29
CA GLY A 7 -25.79 0.78 -12.27
C GLY A 7 -25.26 0.57 -13.69
N ILE A 8 -24.23 1.30 -14.12
CA ILE A 8 -23.58 1.10 -15.42
C ILE A 8 -22.93 -0.29 -15.50
N VAL A 9 -22.19 -0.68 -14.45
CA VAL A 9 -21.46 -1.96 -14.40
C VAL A 9 -22.43 -3.14 -14.34
N GLU A 10 -23.45 -3.05 -13.48
CA GLU A 10 -24.49 -4.09 -13.35
C GLU A 10 -25.36 -4.18 -14.60
N GLY A 11 -25.66 -3.06 -15.26
CA GLY A 11 -26.35 -3.03 -16.55
C GLY A 11 -25.59 -3.73 -17.68
N ALA A 12 -24.25 -3.83 -17.55
CA ALA A 12 -23.40 -4.61 -18.44
C ALA A 12 -23.24 -6.09 -18.02
N GLY A 13 -23.95 -6.54 -16.97
CA GLY A 13 -23.83 -7.90 -16.43
C GLY A 13 -22.55 -8.16 -15.63
N LEU A 14 -21.87 -7.10 -15.18
CA LEU A 14 -20.62 -7.17 -14.43
C LEU A 14 -20.85 -6.78 -12.95
N LYS A 15 -19.86 -7.08 -12.10
CA LYS A 15 -19.84 -6.68 -10.70
C LYS A 15 -18.50 -6.06 -10.36
N ILE A 16 -18.53 -4.94 -9.63
CA ILE A 16 -17.31 -4.37 -9.01
C ILE A 16 -16.99 -5.23 -7.78
N THR A 17 -15.80 -5.77 -7.71
CA THR A 17 -15.34 -6.60 -6.58
C THR A 17 -14.43 -5.85 -5.62
N GLU A 18 -13.60 -4.94 -6.14
CA GLU A 18 -12.73 -4.07 -5.36
C GLU A 18 -12.35 -2.81 -6.13
N LEU A 19 -11.81 -1.83 -5.44
CA LEU A 19 -11.03 -0.72 -6.00
C LEU A 19 -9.56 -0.90 -5.63
N SER A 20 -8.68 -0.19 -6.34
CA SER A 20 -7.26 -0.18 -6.01
C SER A 20 -6.65 1.22 -6.08
N THR A 21 -5.62 1.44 -5.26
CA THR A 21 -4.82 2.67 -5.21
C THR A 21 -3.32 2.37 -5.17
N HIS A 22 -2.85 1.44 -5.99
CA HIS A 22 -1.44 1.03 -6.02
C HIS A 22 -0.50 2.22 -6.22
N LEU A 23 -0.77 3.08 -7.21
CA LEU A 23 0.08 4.25 -7.49
C LEU A 23 0.08 5.28 -6.35
N GLN A 24 -1.05 5.49 -5.69
CA GLN A 24 -1.12 6.39 -4.53
C GLN A 24 -0.48 5.77 -3.30
N GLY A 25 -0.67 4.47 -3.07
CA GLY A 25 -0.02 3.72 -2.00
C GLY A 25 1.50 3.78 -2.10
N GLN A 26 2.05 3.63 -3.31
CA GLN A 26 3.46 3.80 -3.61
C GLN A 26 4.03 5.15 -3.12
N LEU A 27 3.22 6.22 -3.15
CA LEU A 27 3.64 7.58 -2.80
C LEU A 27 3.50 7.91 -1.29
N VAL A 28 2.93 7.02 -0.49
CA VAL A 28 2.87 7.19 0.98
C VAL A 28 4.27 7.14 1.58
N ALA A 29 5.12 6.27 1.03
CA ALA A 29 6.48 6.10 1.48
C ALA A 29 7.43 6.01 0.26
N VAL A 30 8.28 7.01 0.08
CA VAL A 30 9.27 7.06 -1.00
C VAL A 30 10.64 7.34 -0.38
N HIS A 31 11.62 6.52 -0.73
CA HIS A 31 13.00 6.78 -0.34
C HIS A 31 13.52 8.05 -1.06
N PRO A 32 14.17 9.00 -0.35
CA PRO A 32 14.54 10.31 -0.93
C PRO A 32 15.37 10.24 -2.22
N ALA A 33 16.20 9.22 -2.38
CA ALA A 33 17.00 9.04 -3.60
C ALA A 33 16.15 8.77 -4.87
N TYR A 34 14.86 8.47 -4.71
CA TYR A 34 13.94 8.13 -5.80
C TYR A 34 12.83 9.17 -5.98
N ASP A 35 12.85 10.26 -5.23
CA ASP A 35 11.79 11.27 -5.25
C ASP A 35 11.42 11.75 -6.65
N ASP A 36 12.43 12.10 -7.46
CA ASP A 36 12.21 12.60 -8.82
C ASP A 36 11.59 11.54 -9.75
N LEU A 37 11.91 10.26 -9.53
CA LEU A 37 11.38 9.16 -10.34
C LEU A 37 9.90 8.90 -10.06
N PHE A 38 9.46 9.16 -8.84
CA PHE A 38 8.06 8.96 -8.43
C PHE A 38 7.16 10.17 -8.68
N ASP A 39 7.69 11.31 -9.08
CA ASP A 39 6.88 12.49 -9.42
C ASP A 39 5.90 12.22 -10.57
N GLY A 40 6.24 11.30 -11.49
CA GLY A 40 5.36 10.91 -12.58
C GLY A 40 4.02 10.28 -12.14
N PHE A 41 3.94 9.73 -10.93
CA PHE A 41 2.71 9.13 -10.37
C PHE A 41 1.77 10.16 -9.72
N ALA A 42 2.21 11.39 -9.57
CA ALA A 42 1.45 12.46 -8.92
C ALA A 42 1.02 13.54 -9.92
N PRO A 43 -0.08 14.27 -9.64
CA PRO A 43 -0.48 15.40 -10.45
C PRO A 43 0.56 16.52 -10.40
N GLU A 44 0.64 17.30 -11.47
CA GLU A 44 1.66 18.35 -11.66
C GLU A 44 1.77 19.31 -10.45
N ALA A 45 0.65 19.64 -9.84
CA ALA A 45 0.56 20.57 -8.72
C ALA A 45 1.37 20.19 -7.48
N VAL A 46 1.71 18.90 -7.32
CA VAL A 46 2.47 18.39 -6.15
C VAL A 46 3.83 17.78 -6.52
N ARG A 47 4.20 17.82 -7.80
CA ARG A 47 5.52 17.35 -8.26
C ARG A 47 6.63 18.22 -7.71
N LYS A 48 7.85 17.68 -7.60
CA LYS A 48 9.05 18.33 -7.03
C LYS A 48 8.87 18.83 -5.59
N ASN A 49 7.83 18.34 -4.91
CA ASN A 49 7.57 18.58 -3.50
C ASN A 49 7.19 17.27 -2.81
N PRO A 50 8.17 16.47 -2.34
CA PRO A 50 7.93 15.15 -1.74
C PRO A 50 6.90 15.17 -0.62
N LYS A 51 6.91 16.21 0.22
CA LYS A 51 5.95 16.37 1.31
C LYS A 51 4.52 16.55 0.78
N ALA A 52 4.31 17.50 -0.14
CA ALA A 52 2.98 17.74 -0.72
C ALA A 52 2.48 16.52 -1.51
N ARG A 53 3.38 15.80 -2.18
CA ARG A 53 3.07 14.55 -2.90
C ARG A 53 2.58 13.47 -1.95
N THR A 54 3.26 13.25 -0.83
CA THR A 54 2.84 12.29 0.20
C THR A 54 1.51 12.70 0.84
N GLU A 55 1.32 13.96 1.19
CA GLU A 55 0.06 14.47 1.74
C GLU A 55 -1.10 14.25 0.75
N TRP A 56 -0.89 14.52 -0.53
CA TRP A 56 -1.86 14.26 -1.58
C TRP A 56 -2.18 12.75 -1.66
N ALA A 57 -1.18 11.87 -1.67
CA ALA A 57 -1.37 10.43 -1.75
C ALA A 57 -2.20 9.90 -0.56
N VAL A 58 -1.85 10.32 0.66
CA VAL A 58 -2.61 9.99 1.88
C VAL A 58 -4.07 10.43 1.75
N GLN A 59 -4.32 11.62 1.21
CA GLN A 59 -5.69 12.11 1.03
C GLN A 59 -6.46 11.30 -0.02
N GLN A 60 -5.80 10.87 -1.11
CA GLN A 60 -6.44 10.00 -2.12
C GLN A 60 -6.85 8.65 -1.52
N LEU A 61 -5.98 8.04 -0.70
CA LEU A 61 -6.29 6.80 0.00
C LEU A 61 -7.49 6.94 0.94
N LYS A 62 -7.58 8.04 1.67
CA LYS A 62 -8.74 8.33 2.52
C LYS A 62 -10.03 8.49 1.71
N TYR A 63 -9.97 9.14 0.56
CA TYR A 63 -11.12 9.22 -0.36
C TYR A 63 -11.48 7.84 -0.93
N ALA A 64 -10.48 7.00 -1.20
CA ALA A 64 -10.69 5.65 -1.71
C ALA A 64 -11.39 4.73 -0.69
N ALA A 65 -11.07 4.86 0.61
CA ALA A 65 -11.80 4.16 1.66
C ALA A 65 -13.31 4.49 1.61
N LYS A 66 -13.64 5.79 1.51
CA LYS A 66 -15.03 6.24 1.39
C LYS A 66 -15.69 5.79 0.09
N ALA A 67 -14.96 5.81 -1.02
CA ALA A 67 -15.46 5.34 -2.32
C ALA A 67 -15.77 3.84 -2.28
N SER A 68 -14.90 3.03 -1.69
CA SER A 68 -15.10 1.59 -1.49
C SER A 68 -16.36 1.32 -0.65
N GLN A 69 -16.52 2.02 0.48
CA GLN A 69 -17.72 1.94 1.30
C GLN A 69 -18.99 2.30 0.52
N ASN A 70 -18.98 3.41 -0.24
CA ASN A 70 -20.13 3.86 -1.03
C ASN A 70 -20.51 2.86 -2.14
N LEU A 71 -19.54 2.10 -2.66
CA LEU A 71 -19.78 1.03 -3.63
C LEU A 71 -20.20 -0.28 -2.97
N GLY A 72 -20.23 -0.35 -1.64
CA GLY A 72 -20.56 -1.57 -0.90
C GLY A 72 -19.44 -2.61 -0.92
N LEU A 73 -18.20 -2.17 -1.10
CA LEU A 73 -17.02 -3.02 -1.11
C LEU A 73 -16.45 -3.15 0.30
N ASN A 74 -15.88 -4.28 0.62
CA ASN A 74 -15.25 -4.59 1.91
C ASN A 74 -13.73 -4.79 1.81
N ALA A 75 -13.15 -4.71 0.62
CA ALA A 75 -11.71 -4.80 0.38
C ALA A 75 -11.25 -3.73 -0.62
N HIS A 76 -9.99 -3.30 -0.47
CA HIS A 76 -9.33 -2.31 -1.31
C HIS A 76 -7.84 -2.66 -1.43
N ALA A 77 -7.32 -2.73 -2.64
CA ALA A 77 -5.93 -3.11 -2.90
C ALA A 77 -5.00 -1.88 -2.95
N THR A 78 -3.76 -2.04 -2.46
CA THR A 78 -2.74 -0.99 -2.48
C THR A 78 -1.32 -1.53 -2.43
N PHE A 79 -0.33 -0.68 -2.77
CA PHE A 79 1.09 -0.87 -2.42
C PHE A 79 1.44 -0.17 -1.10
N SER A 80 2.54 -0.60 -0.47
CA SER A 80 3.01 -0.02 0.78
C SER A 80 3.87 1.23 0.62
N GLY A 81 4.47 1.40 -0.55
CA GLY A 81 5.62 2.30 -0.72
C GLY A 81 6.92 1.67 -0.23
N ALA A 82 8.03 2.37 -0.43
CA ALA A 82 9.36 1.85 -0.19
C ALA A 82 10.32 2.89 0.41
N LEU A 83 10.58 2.78 1.72
CA LEU A 83 11.66 3.48 2.40
C LEU A 83 12.94 2.65 2.46
N LEU A 84 12.80 1.34 2.57
CA LEU A 84 13.88 0.39 2.86
C LEU A 84 14.25 -0.50 1.67
N TRP A 85 13.38 -0.69 0.70
CA TRP A 85 13.67 -1.54 -0.46
C TRP A 85 15.05 -1.27 -1.09
N PRO A 86 15.51 0.00 -1.28
CA PRO A 86 16.84 0.27 -1.81
C PRO A 86 17.99 -0.25 -0.96
N THR A 87 17.71 -0.69 0.27
CA THR A 87 18.70 -1.20 1.22
C THR A 87 18.61 -2.72 1.44
N VAL A 88 17.81 -3.46 0.65
CA VAL A 88 17.61 -4.91 0.82
C VAL A 88 18.92 -5.69 0.62
N TYR A 89 19.73 -5.28 -0.36
CA TYR A 89 21.06 -5.86 -0.63
C TYR A 89 22.18 -4.82 -0.48
N PRO A 90 22.45 -4.34 0.75
CA PRO A 90 23.41 -3.25 0.94
C PRO A 90 24.85 -3.76 0.98
N TRP A 91 25.73 -2.94 0.44
CA TRP A 91 27.17 -3.08 0.61
C TRP A 91 27.80 -1.69 0.81
N PRO A 92 28.51 -1.41 1.94
CA PRO A 92 28.62 -2.27 3.14
C PRO A 92 27.26 -2.54 3.79
N GLN A 93 27.23 -3.38 4.82
CA GLN A 93 25.99 -3.77 5.49
C GLN A 93 25.20 -2.60 6.06
N ARG A 94 23.90 -2.78 6.15
CA ARG A 94 22.99 -1.80 6.75
C ARG A 94 23.43 -1.40 8.16
N PRO A 95 23.35 -0.11 8.52
CA PRO A 95 23.52 0.31 9.92
C PRO A 95 22.56 -0.43 10.85
N ALA A 96 23.00 -0.72 12.07
CA ALA A 96 22.14 -1.31 13.09
C ALA A 96 20.92 -0.41 13.35
N GLY A 97 19.74 -1.02 13.48
CA GLY A 97 18.49 -0.31 13.75
C GLY A 97 17.83 0.35 12.54
N LEU A 98 18.43 0.28 11.33
CA LEU A 98 17.84 0.88 10.13
C LEU A 98 16.48 0.26 9.80
N VAL A 99 16.37 -1.06 9.85
CA VAL A 99 15.14 -1.78 9.50
C VAL A 99 14.02 -1.44 10.47
N GLU A 100 14.27 -1.52 11.77
CA GLU A 100 13.30 -1.19 12.81
C GLU A 100 12.82 0.25 12.72
N THR A 101 13.73 1.18 12.48
CA THR A 101 13.40 2.61 12.32
C THR A 101 12.56 2.84 11.06
N GLY A 102 12.90 2.19 9.96
CA GLY A 102 12.16 2.30 8.70
C GLY A 102 10.74 1.74 8.80
N PHE A 103 10.55 0.54 9.38
CA PHE A 103 9.21 -0.02 9.59
C PHE A 103 8.38 0.76 10.59
N LYS A 104 9.00 1.34 11.62
CA LYS A 104 8.30 2.26 12.52
C LYS A 104 7.81 3.51 11.78
N GLU A 105 8.64 4.10 10.93
CA GLU A 105 8.24 5.24 10.10
C GLU A 105 7.15 4.86 9.10
N LEU A 106 7.27 3.72 8.43
CA LEU A 106 6.26 3.20 7.52
C LEU A 106 4.91 3.07 8.24
N ALA A 107 4.90 2.43 9.40
CA ALA A 107 3.70 2.27 10.22
C ALA A 107 3.09 3.62 10.64
N ASN A 108 3.92 4.60 11.05
CA ASN A 108 3.45 5.94 11.40
C ASN A 108 2.71 6.62 10.24
N ARG A 109 3.15 6.41 9.01
CA ARG A 109 2.49 6.96 7.82
C ARG A 109 1.18 6.25 7.51
N TRP A 110 1.13 4.94 7.70
CA TRP A 110 -0.04 4.12 7.35
C TRP A 110 -1.13 4.10 8.42
N LEU A 111 -0.82 4.22 9.70
CA LEU A 111 -1.82 4.18 10.78
C LEU A 111 -2.99 5.15 10.59
N PRO A 112 -2.79 6.43 10.20
CA PRO A 112 -3.92 7.35 9.95
C PRO A 112 -4.79 6.94 8.75
N ILE A 113 -4.22 6.22 7.78
CA ILE A 113 -4.93 5.69 6.62
C ILE A 113 -5.74 4.46 7.05
N LEU A 114 -5.10 3.51 7.74
CA LEU A 114 -5.75 2.31 8.28
C LEU A 114 -6.94 2.64 9.17
N ASN A 115 -6.81 3.65 10.05
CA ASN A 115 -7.92 4.13 10.86
C ASN A 115 -9.09 4.63 10.00
N THR A 116 -8.81 5.34 8.89
CA THR A 116 -9.86 5.79 7.97
C THR A 116 -10.52 4.61 7.25
N PHE A 117 -9.78 3.58 6.88
CA PHE A 117 -10.34 2.35 6.31
C PHE A 117 -11.21 1.62 7.34
N ASP A 118 -10.81 1.59 8.61
CA ASP A 118 -11.61 1.00 9.69
C ASP A 118 -12.91 1.76 9.93
N GLU A 119 -12.89 3.07 9.97
CA GLU A 119 -14.08 3.92 10.06
C GLU A 119 -15.08 3.67 8.92
N ASN A 120 -14.60 3.23 7.75
CA ASN A 120 -15.43 2.93 6.59
C ASN A 120 -15.75 1.43 6.43
N GLY A 121 -15.25 0.56 7.31
CA GLY A 121 -15.52 -0.89 7.30
C GLY A 121 -14.90 -1.61 6.11
N VAL A 122 -13.76 -1.13 5.58
CA VAL A 122 -13.08 -1.65 4.40
C VAL A 122 -11.70 -2.18 4.80
N ASP A 123 -11.36 -3.39 4.39
CA ASP A 123 -10.03 -3.97 4.57
C ASP A 123 -9.06 -3.35 3.55
N LEU A 124 -7.87 -2.98 4.00
CA LEU A 124 -6.80 -2.47 3.15
C LEU A 124 -5.80 -3.58 2.88
N CYS A 125 -5.82 -4.11 1.66
CA CYS A 125 -5.06 -5.27 1.26
C CYS A 125 -3.77 -4.83 0.56
N TYR A 126 -2.65 -5.00 1.26
CA TYR A 126 -1.33 -4.69 0.71
C TYR A 126 -0.85 -5.81 -0.20
N GLU A 127 -0.53 -5.48 -1.44
CA GLU A 127 0.14 -6.41 -2.34
C GLU A 127 1.60 -6.55 -1.93
N VAL A 128 2.00 -7.77 -1.57
CA VAL A 128 3.39 -8.10 -1.25
C VAL A 128 4.17 -8.20 -2.57
N HIS A 129 4.99 -7.19 -2.84
CA HIS A 129 5.54 -6.94 -4.16
C HIS A 129 7.03 -6.56 -4.10
N PRO A 130 7.92 -7.12 -4.96
CA PRO A 130 9.30 -6.66 -5.07
C PRO A 130 9.34 -5.19 -5.49
N GLY A 131 10.17 -4.39 -4.83
CA GLY A 131 10.19 -2.93 -5.00
C GLY A 131 9.45 -2.17 -3.92
N GLU A 132 8.65 -2.88 -3.10
CA GLU A 132 7.93 -2.34 -1.96
C GLU A 132 8.64 -2.69 -0.64
N ASP A 133 8.33 -1.97 0.45
CA ASP A 133 8.81 -2.37 1.77
C ASP A 133 8.16 -3.67 2.24
N LEU A 134 6.91 -3.91 1.85
CA LEU A 134 6.22 -5.18 2.05
C LEU A 134 6.48 -6.09 0.83
N HIS A 135 7.58 -6.85 0.85
CA HIS A 135 8.02 -7.69 -0.28
C HIS A 135 8.08 -9.19 0.02
N ASP A 136 7.96 -9.56 1.30
CA ASP A 136 7.93 -10.94 1.77
C ASP A 136 7.14 -11.06 3.08
N GLY A 137 7.01 -12.28 3.62
CA GLY A 137 6.29 -12.54 4.86
C GLY A 137 6.92 -11.84 6.07
N ILE A 138 8.25 -11.81 6.15
CA ILE A 138 8.95 -11.19 7.28
C ILE A 138 8.72 -9.68 7.30
N SER A 139 8.81 -9.02 6.16
CA SER A 139 8.54 -7.58 6.04
C SER A 139 7.08 -7.25 6.37
N TYR A 140 6.14 -8.11 5.96
CA TYR A 140 4.74 -7.95 6.30
C TYR A 140 4.48 -8.13 7.81
N GLU A 141 5.08 -9.13 8.46
CA GLU A 141 5.00 -9.33 9.91
C GLU A 141 5.59 -8.17 10.71
N LEU A 142 6.71 -7.59 10.25
CA LEU A 142 7.28 -6.39 10.85
C LEU A 142 6.32 -5.20 10.77
N PHE A 143 5.67 -5.02 9.65
CA PHE A 143 4.65 -3.98 9.49
C PHE A 143 3.46 -4.19 10.43
N LEU A 144 2.93 -5.41 10.51
CA LEU A 144 1.84 -5.75 11.44
C LEU A 144 2.23 -5.46 12.88
N LYS A 145 3.45 -5.83 13.29
CA LYS A 145 3.97 -5.54 14.62
C LYS A 145 3.97 -4.04 14.93
N HIS A 146 4.44 -3.21 13.99
CA HIS A 146 4.53 -1.75 14.18
C HIS A 146 3.19 -1.02 14.04
N THR A 147 2.22 -1.63 13.39
CA THR A 147 0.82 -1.15 13.33
C THR A 147 -0.06 -1.74 14.44
N ASN A 148 0.53 -2.41 15.44
CA ASN A 148 -0.17 -3.09 16.53
C ASN A 148 -1.20 -4.12 16.02
N ASN A 149 -0.88 -4.86 14.98
CA ASN A 149 -1.77 -5.81 14.31
C ASN A 149 -3.13 -5.18 13.96
N HIS A 150 -3.09 -4.01 13.34
CA HIS A 150 -4.30 -3.29 12.96
C HIS A 150 -5.19 -4.17 12.09
N SER A 151 -6.47 -4.35 12.48
CA SER A 151 -7.40 -5.30 11.88
C SER A 151 -7.65 -5.08 10.39
N ARG A 152 -7.42 -3.85 9.89
CA ARG A 152 -7.58 -3.50 8.47
C ARG A 152 -6.30 -3.63 7.66
N ALA A 153 -5.17 -3.98 8.27
CA ALA A 153 -3.95 -4.29 7.54
C ALA A 153 -4.01 -5.75 7.05
N CYS A 154 -4.50 -5.93 5.84
CA CYS A 154 -4.72 -7.23 5.22
C CYS A 154 -3.74 -7.46 4.06
N LEU A 155 -3.64 -8.71 3.61
CA LEU A 155 -2.75 -9.14 2.54
C LEU A 155 -3.52 -9.28 1.22
N LEU A 156 -2.96 -8.72 0.13
CA LEU A 156 -3.27 -9.15 -1.23
C LEU A 156 -2.20 -10.15 -1.66
N TYR A 157 -2.62 -11.36 -1.97
CA TYR A 157 -1.72 -12.44 -2.36
C TYR A 157 -1.65 -12.58 -3.88
N ASP A 158 -0.50 -12.18 -4.44
CA ASP A 158 -0.14 -12.48 -5.83
C ASP A 158 1.06 -13.44 -5.86
N PRO A 159 0.84 -14.73 -6.17
CA PRO A 159 1.91 -15.71 -6.15
C PRO A 159 3.02 -15.44 -7.18
N SER A 160 2.76 -14.65 -8.22
CA SER A 160 3.76 -14.34 -9.25
C SER A 160 4.96 -13.59 -8.67
N HIS A 161 4.71 -12.71 -7.69
CA HIS A 161 5.75 -11.93 -7.01
C HIS A 161 6.63 -12.78 -6.09
N PHE A 162 6.07 -13.83 -5.51
CA PHE A 162 6.84 -14.80 -4.72
C PHE A 162 7.70 -15.67 -5.63
N VAL A 163 7.16 -16.14 -6.75
CA VAL A 163 7.92 -16.90 -7.77
C VAL A 163 9.07 -16.05 -8.31
N LEU A 164 8.84 -14.78 -8.62
CA LEU A 164 9.86 -13.85 -9.11
C LEU A 164 11.02 -13.71 -8.12
N GLN A 165 10.73 -13.72 -6.83
CA GLN A 165 11.71 -13.63 -5.75
C GLN A 165 12.32 -14.99 -5.35
N CYS A 166 11.98 -16.08 -6.05
CA CYS A 166 12.39 -17.45 -5.72
C CYS A 166 11.91 -17.91 -4.33
N LEU A 167 10.79 -17.35 -3.83
CA LEU A 167 10.17 -17.77 -2.58
C LEU A 167 9.18 -18.91 -2.83
N ASN A 168 8.99 -19.76 -1.82
CA ASN A 168 7.99 -20.82 -1.89
C ASN A 168 6.60 -20.23 -1.64
N TYR A 169 5.89 -19.93 -2.73
CA TYR A 169 4.58 -19.27 -2.66
C TYR A 169 3.50 -20.13 -1.97
N LEU A 170 3.65 -21.44 -1.92
CA LEU A 170 2.66 -22.32 -1.26
C LEU A 170 2.70 -22.20 0.27
N GLU A 171 3.87 -21.90 0.86
CA GLU A 171 3.99 -21.70 2.31
C GLU A 171 3.26 -20.45 2.84
N TYR A 172 2.78 -19.58 1.95
CA TYR A 172 1.98 -18.40 2.33
C TYR A 172 0.47 -18.68 2.39
N ILE A 173 0.04 -19.90 2.05
CA ILE A 173 -1.39 -20.29 2.04
C ILE A 173 -1.73 -21.07 3.31
N ASP A 174 -0.76 -21.73 3.92
CA ASP A 174 -0.89 -22.55 5.13
C ASP A 174 -0.75 -21.70 6.40
#